data_818e4a2640fbec841124e94af1e1d9a6
#
_entry.id   818e4a2640fbec841124e94af1e1d9a6
#
_cell.length_a   1.000
_cell.length_b   1.000
_cell.length_c   1.000
_cell.angle_alpha   90.00
_cell.angle_beta   90.00
_cell.angle_gamma   90.00
#
_symmetry.space_group_name_H-M   'P 1'
#
loop_
_entity.id
_entity.type
_entity.pdbx_description
1 polymer ?
#
loop_
_entity_poly.entity_id
_entity_poly.type
_entity_poly.pdbx_seq_one_letter_code
_entity_poly.pdbx_strand_id
1 'polypeptide(L)'
;MATCLTSAVLLSSCRPSHDAFLKVLSVEDRGSYECRSVVIVTTARDSIPASLLVPELSPGKRYPAVLMLHDHGARFDIGKEKLASPPEGCPDYLRRSSEEWTGRYFDGAYMADSLASQGYVVLVPDALYWGSRSSSDARRWSELKFGGCSSVKGELLPEDKDAIKVLKQKVFDAQKDVYDSLMTSSGVEWARKILHDDMTAASVLASLPFVDRDRTGAFGFSMGAHRCWLLSAFSDDIRFGAAVCWMLMKADYDSSSVSDLSMRIRKLRDSLDFPDIAGLACPKPMLFINGRTDHLFPEASAAEAFRRISEIYSVHGVPGMAVTSFSDGGHHCGREVQDSVYAFFARCVSADE
;
A
#
# COMPACT_ATOMS: atom_id res chain seq x y z
N MET A 1 5.90 18.48 22.53
CA MET A 1 5.82 19.63 21.60
C MET A 1 7.03 19.77 20.67
N ALA A 2 8.26 19.56 21.09
CA ALA A 2 9.45 19.66 20.23
C ALA A 2 9.53 18.61 19.09
N THR A 3 9.03 17.39 19.32
CA THR A 3 9.00 16.29 18.34
C THR A 3 8.02 16.52 17.17
N CYS A 4 6.92 17.24 17.39
CA CYS A 4 5.93 17.52 16.35
C CYS A 4 6.42 18.56 15.32
N LEU A 5 7.20 19.56 15.77
CA LEU A 5 7.75 20.60 14.91
C LEU A 5 8.89 20.08 14.01
N THR A 6 9.70 19.14 14.49
CA THR A 6 10.78 18.50 13.70
C THR A 6 10.23 17.62 12.60
N SER A 7 9.12 16.89 12.84
CA SER A 7 8.49 16.01 11.84
C SER A 7 7.84 16.80 10.70
N ALA A 8 7.19 17.93 10.99
CA ALA A 8 6.58 18.81 9.98
C ALA A 8 7.63 19.46 9.06
N VAL A 9 8.80 19.83 9.59
CA VAL A 9 9.90 20.40 8.81
C VAL A 9 10.59 19.32 7.94
N LEU A 10 10.68 18.08 8.42
CA LEU A 10 11.36 17.00 7.70
C LEU A 10 10.60 16.55 6.44
N LEU A 11 9.29 16.77 6.36
CA LEU A 11 8.44 16.36 5.25
C LEU A 11 7.69 17.51 4.57
N SER A 12 8.08 18.76 4.82
CA SER A 12 7.46 19.93 4.17
C SER A 12 7.49 19.90 2.63
N SER A 13 8.32 19.04 2.03
CA SER A 13 8.37 18.76 0.60
C SER A 13 7.46 17.61 0.14
N CYS A 14 6.84 16.87 1.06
CA CYS A 14 5.88 15.81 0.75
C CYS A 14 4.45 16.36 0.83
N ARG A 15 4.12 17.38 0.02
CA ARG A 15 2.75 17.85 -0.15
C ARG A 15 2.14 17.14 -1.36
N PRO A 16 0.82 16.81 -1.33
CA PRO A 16 0.15 16.28 -2.50
C PRO A 16 0.26 17.28 -3.67
N SER A 17 0.24 16.76 -4.87
CA SER A 17 0.21 17.58 -6.08
C SER A 17 -1.15 18.27 -6.17
N HIS A 18 -1.22 19.58 -5.90
CA HIS A 18 -2.49 20.32 -5.84
C HIS A 18 -3.27 20.37 -7.15
N ASP A 19 -2.58 20.20 -8.28
CA ASP A 19 -3.18 20.21 -9.63
C ASP A 19 -3.35 18.81 -10.20
N ALA A 20 -3.19 17.76 -9.37
CA ALA A 20 -3.42 16.39 -9.81
C ALA A 20 -4.90 16.14 -10.07
N PHE A 21 -5.20 15.44 -11.15
CA PHE A 21 -6.56 15.05 -11.51
C PHE A 21 -6.61 13.61 -11.99
N LEU A 22 -7.79 13.02 -11.89
CA LEU A 22 -8.06 11.65 -12.30
C LEU A 22 -8.59 11.63 -13.73
N LYS A 23 -7.93 10.83 -14.59
CA LYS A 23 -8.39 10.55 -15.96
C LYS A 23 -8.88 9.11 -16.03
N VAL A 24 -10.13 8.90 -16.41
CA VAL A 24 -10.70 7.59 -16.66
C VAL A 24 -10.29 7.11 -18.06
N LEU A 25 -9.78 5.88 -18.15
CA LEU A 25 -9.34 5.24 -19.38
C LEU A 25 -10.39 4.25 -19.91
N SER A 26 -10.98 3.46 -19.01
CA SER A 26 -12.05 2.51 -19.30
C SER A 26 -12.92 2.31 -18.06
N VAL A 27 -14.16 1.84 -18.29
CA VAL A 27 -15.15 1.50 -17.27
C VAL A 27 -15.67 0.11 -17.57
N GLU A 28 -15.74 -0.73 -16.54
CA GLU A 28 -16.27 -2.09 -16.59
C GLU A 28 -17.34 -2.23 -15.51
N ASP A 29 -18.53 -2.65 -15.91
CA ASP A 29 -19.65 -2.95 -15.01
C ASP A 29 -19.40 -4.34 -14.37
N ARG A 30 -19.42 -4.40 -13.05
CA ARG A 30 -19.26 -5.62 -12.24
C ARG A 30 -20.50 -5.92 -11.39
N GLY A 31 -21.65 -5.44 -11.81
CA GLY A 31 -22.94 -5.64 -11.17
C GLY A 31 -23.17 -4.69 -10.00
N SER A 32 -22.62 -4.94 -8.83
CA SER A 32 -22.81 -4.10 -7.63
C SER A 32 -21.88 -2.87 -7.58
N TYR A 33 -20.90 -2.78 -8.48
CA TYR A 33 -19.96 -1.67 -8.60
C TYR A 33 -19.36 -1.61 -10.01
N GLU A 34 -18.80 -0.46 -10.37
CA GLU A 34 -18.00 -0.29 -11.58
C GLU A 34 -16.51 -0.34 -11.23
N CYS A 35 -15.72 -1.03 -12.06
CA CYS A 35 -14.26 -0.94 -12.03
C CYS A 35 -13.78 -0.01 -13.13
N ARG A 36 -13.12 1.07 -12.77
CA ARG A 36 -12.59 2.07 -13.69
C ARG A 36 -11.06 1.96 -13.72
N SER A 37 -10.49 1.67 -14.89
CA SER A 37 -9.05 1.86 -15.09
C SER A 37 -8.79 3.34 -15.20
N VAL A 38 -7.93 3.87 -14.34
CA VAL A 38 -7.68 5.30 -14.23
C VAL A 38 -6.19 5.63 -14.19
N VAL A 39 -5.88 6.88 -14.49
CA VAL A 39 -4.55 7.45 -14.28
C VAL A 39 -4.70 8.75 -13.51
N ILE A 40 -3.97 8.89 -12.41
CA ILE A 40 -3.81 10.17 -11.73
C ILE A 40 -2.68 10.91 -12.45
N VAL A 41 -3.03 11.99 -13.12
CA VAL A 41 -2.07 12.85 -13.83
C VAL A 41 -1.56 13.89 -12.85
N THR A 42 -0.24 13.95 -12.66
CA THR A 42 0.42 14.95 -11.82
C THR A 42 1.06 16.05 -12.68
N THR A 43 1.27 17.23 -12.11
CA THR A 43 1.88 18.37 -12.81
C THR A 43 3.34 18.15 -13.22
N ALA A 44 4.01 17.18 -12.62
CA ALA A 44 5.42 16.84 -12.86
C ALA A 44 5.65 15.94 -14.10
N ARG A 45 4.68 15.78 -15.00
CA ARG A 45 4.69 14.84 -16.12
C ARG A 45 4.78 13.37 -15.69
N ASP A 46 4.54 13.10 -14.42
CA ASP A 46 4.44 11.76 -13.88
C ASP A 46 2.97 11.37 -13.77
N SER A 47 2.69 10.09 -13.85
CA SER A 47 1.34 9.56 -13.77
C SER A 47 1.30 8.32 -12.91
N ILE A 48 0.22 8.16 -12.16
CA ILE A 48 0.01 7.03 -11.27
C ILE A 48 -1.18 6.23 -11.81
N PRO A 49 -0.92 5.12 -12.52
CA PRO A 49 -1.97 4.18 -12.92
C PRO A 49 -2.63 3.59 -11.67
N ALA A 50 -3.96 3.47 -11.71
CA ALA A 50 -4.74 2.94 -10.59
C ALA A 50 -6.01 2.24 -11.08
N SER A 51 -6.61 1.43 -10.21
CA SER A 51 -7.99 0.95 -10.34
C SER A 51 -8.86 1.74 -9.37
N LEU A 52 -9.96 2.32 -9.87
CA LEU A 52 -10.98 2.99 -9.07
C LEU A 52 -12.26 2.16 -9.13
N LEU A 53 -12.65 1.59 -8.00
CA LEU A 53 -13.88 0.82 -7.86
C LEU A 53 -14.95 1.73 -7.24
N VAL A 54 -16.10 1.84 -7.89
CA VAL A 54 -17.17 2.77 -7.50
C VAL A 54 -18.45 2.00 -7.31
N PRO A 55 -19.04 1.96 -6.10
CA PRO A 55 -20.32 1.30 -5.88
C PRO A 55 -21.43 1.99 -6.66
N GLU A 56 -22.60 1.38 -6.77
CA GLU A 56 -23.76 2.01 -7.36
C GLU A 56 -24.08 3.34 -6.66
N LEU A 57 -24.04 4.44 -7.43
CA LEU A 57 -24.19 5.79 -6.87
C LEU A 57 -25.66 6.21 -6.85
N SER A 58 -26.11 6.71 -5.69
CA SER A 58 -27.40 7.38 -5.53
C SER A 58 -27.23 8.90 -5.58
N PRO A 59 -28.15 9.64 -6.26
CA PRO A 59 -28.06 11.09 -6.32
C PRO A 59 -27.98 11.75 -4.93
N GLY A 60 -27.02 12.65 -4.77
CA GLY A 60 -26.82 13.41 -3.52
C GLY A 60 -26.18 12.65 -2.37
N LYS A 61 -25.96 11.35 -2.49
CA LYS A 61 -25.28 10.54 -1.47
C LYS A 61 -23.75 10.62 -1.63
N ARG A 62 -23.03 10.70 -0.52
CA ARG A 62 -21.58 10.52 -0.46
C ARG A 62 -21.24 9.20 0.20
N TYR A 63 -20.17 8.59 -0.25
CA TYR A 63 -19.77 7.24 0.12
C TYR A 63 -18.45 7.26 0.89
N PRO A 64 -18.25 6.38 1.88
CA PRO A 64 -16.95 6.18 2.49
C PRO A 64 -15.95 5.71 1.42
N ALA A 65 -14.69 6.02 1.62
CA ALA A 65 -13.66 5.65 0.65
C ALA A 65 -12.44 5.02 1.31
N VAL A 66 -11.73 4.16 0.58
CA VAL A 66 -10.49 3.53 1.04
C VAL A 66 -9.43 3.60 -0.06
N LEU A 67 -8.25 4.15 0.30
CA LEU A 67 -7.05 4.02 -0.51
C LEU A 67 -6.34 2.72 -0.12
N MET A 68 -6.19 1.79 -1.07
CA MET A 68 -5.58 0.48 -0.82
C MET A 68 -4.18 0.40 -1.41
N LEU A 69 -3.21 0.04 -0.57
CA LEU A 69 -1.78 0.09 -0.86
C LEU A 69 -1.21 -1.33 -0.89
N HIS A 70 -0.79 -1.77 -2.09
CA HIS A 70 -0.28 -3.11 -2.32
C HIS A 70 1.10 -3.37 -1.70
N ASP A 71 1.43 -4.62 -1.50
CA ASP A 71 2.69 -5.13 -0.95
C ASP A 71 3.87 -5.08 -1.96
N HIS A 72 5.07 -5.29 -1.43
CA HIS A 72 6.30 -5.43 -2.22
C HIS A 72 6.35 -6.78 -2.94
N GLY A 73 6.39 -7.87 -2.18
CA GLY A 73 6.43 -9.26 -2.61
C GLY A 73 7.54 -9.63 -3.60
N ALA A 74 8.31 -8.68 -4.08
CA ALA A 74 9.20 -8.81 -5.23
C ALA A 74 8.46 -9.26 -6.51
N ARG A 75 7.14 -9.06 -6.54
CA ARG A 75 6.25 -9.32 -7.66
C ARG A 75 5.99 -8.02 -8.39
N PHE A 76 6.90 -7.66 -9.31
CA PHE A 76 6.91 -6.35 -9.97
C PHE A 76 6.01 -6.29 -11.20
N ASP A 77 5.58 -7.44 -11.71
CA ASP A 77 4.66 -7.57 -12.85
C ASP A 77 3.24 -7.10 -12.53
N ILE A 78 2.86 -7.14 -11.25
CA ILE A 78 1.57 -6.69 -10.73
C ILE A 78 1.77 -5.69 -9.59
N GLY A 79 0.86 -4.75 -9.47
CA GLY A 79 0.79 -3.77 -8.38
C GLY A 79 -0.62 -3.75 -7.80
N LYS A 80 -1.50 -2.90 -8.35
CA LYS A 80 -2.92 -2.81 -7.99
C LYS A 80 -3.68 -4.14 -8.14
N GLU A 81 -3.25 -4.99 -9.06
CA GLU A 81 -3.86 -6.31 -9.29
C GLU A 81 -3.62 -7.32 -8.16
N LYS A 82 -2.83 -6.96 -7.16
CA LYS A 82 -2.72 -7.71 -5.90
C LYS A 82 -3.93 -7.53 -4.97
N LEU A 83 -4.69 -6.46 -5.16
CA LEU A 83 -5.80 -6.05 -4.29
C LEU A 83 -7.12 -5.89 -5.03
N ALA A 84 -7.08 -5.51 -6.32
CA ALA A 84 -8.23 -5.37 -7.19
C ALA A 84 -8.15 -6.38 -8.34
N SER A 85 -9.27 -7.04 -8.68
CA SER A 85 -9.31 -7.98 -9.79
C SER A 85 -8.96 -7.27 -11.10
N PRO A 86 -8.11 -7.87 -11.96
CA PRO A 86 -7.77 -7.31 -13.26
C PRO A 86 -9.00 -7.10 -14.13
N PRO A 87 -8.98 -6.12 -15.07
CA PRO A 87 -10.10 -5.89 -15.97
C PRO A 87 -10.32 -7.08 -16.92
N GLU A 88 -11.57 -7.25 -17.35
CA GLU A 88 -11.91 -8.28 -18.34
C GLU A 88 -11.10 -8.07 -19.63
N GLY A 89 -10.66 -9.16 -20.25
CA GLY A 89 -9.82 -9.07 -21.45
C GLY A 89 -8.37 -8.64 -21.19
N CYS A 90 -7.93 -8.50 -19.94
CA CYS A 90 -6.52 -8.28 -19.64
C CYS A 90 -5.65 -9.43 -20.14
N PRO A 91 -4.33 -9.20 -20.37
CA PRO A 91 -3.43 -10.28 -20.77
C PRO A 91 -3.44 -11.45 -19.78
N ASP A 92 -3.42 -12.68 -20.30
CA ASP A 92 -3.46 -13.91 -19.51
C ASP A 92 -2.41 -13.98 -18.38
N TYR A 93 -1.20 -13.48 -18.64
CA TYR A 93 -0.14 -13.47 -17.62
C TYR A 93 -0.51 -12.58 -16.43
N LEU A 94 -1.15 -11.44 -16.68
CA LEU A 94 -1.58 -10.51 -15.63
C LEU A 94 -2.64 -11.14 -14.74
N ARG A 95 -3.64 -11.77 -15.36
CA ARG A 95 -4.70 -12.48 -14.65
C ARG A 95 -4.14 -13.62 -13.78
N ARG A 96 -3.28 -14.48 -14.34
CA ARG A 96 -2.66 -15.59 -13.60
C ARG A 96 -1.75 -15.13 -12.48
N SER A 97 -0.95 -14.07 -12.72
CA SER A 97 -0.09 -13.48 -11.68
C SER A 97 -0.92 -12.94 -10.51
N SER A 98 -2.03 -12.31 -10.81
CA SER A 98 -2.97 -11.77 -9.83
C SER A 98 -3.67 -12.88 -9.03
N GLU A 99 -4.22 -13.90 -9.72
CA GLU A 99 -4.86 -15.07 -9.10
C GLU A 99 -3.88 -15.86 -8.20
N GLU A 100 -2.65 -16.09 -8.67
CA GLU A 100 -1.61 -16.75 -7.87
C GLU A 100 -1.30 -15.93 -6.61
N TRP A 101 -1.21 -14.60 -6.73
CA TRP A 101 -0.88 -13.73 -5.62
C TRP A 101 -2.00 -13.67 -4.58
N THR A 102 -3.23 -13.48 -5.02
CA THR A 102 -4.39 -13.48 -4.12
C THR A 102 -4.61 -14.84 -3.46
N GLY A 103 -4.41 -15.94 -4.20
CA GLY A 103 -4.45 -17.31 -3.64
C GLY A 103 -3.39 -17.53 -2.56
N ARG A 104 -2.22 -16.94 -2.71
CA ARG A 104 -1.09 -17.10 -1.77
C ARG A 104 -1.23 -16.28 -0.49
N TYR A 105 -1.74 -15.04 -0.58
CA TYR A 105 -1.69 -14.08 0.52
C TYR A 105 -3.05 -13.58 1.00
N PHE A 106 -4.12 -13.82 0.24
CA PHE A 106 -5.44 -13.26 0.50
C PHE A 106 -6.58 -14.29 0.43
N ASP A 107 -6.26 -15.59 0.49
CA ASP A 107 -7.23 -16.68 0.35
C ASP A 107 -8.10 -16.58 -0.92
N GLY A 108 -7.49 -16.10 -2.01
CA GLY A 108 -8.15 -15.93 -3.31
C GLY A 108 -9.07 -14.71 -3.41
N ALA A 109 -9.13 -13.86 -2.38
CA ALA A 109 -9.99 -12.68 -2.39
C ALA A 109 -9.29 -11.45 -2.96
N TYR A 110 -10.03 -10.65 -3.72
CA TYR A 110 -9.68 -9.28 -4.06
C TYR A 110 -10.35 -8.34 -3.05
N MET A 111 -9.56 -7.81 -2.12
CA MET A 111 -10.10 -7.00 -1.02
C MET A 111 -10.75 -5.70 -1.49
N ALA A 112 -10.25 -5.11 -2.59
CA ALA A 112 -10.83 -3.90 -3.15
C ALA A 112 -12.23 -4.16 -3.71
N ASP A 113 -12.42 -5.28 -4.40
CA ASP A 113 -13.70 -5.72 -4.95
C ASP A 113 -14.70 -6.02 -3.81
N SER A 114 -14.23 -6.66 -2.75
CA SER A 114 -15.04 -6.93 -1.57
C SER A 114 -15.55 -5.66 -0.89
N LEU A 115 -14.70 -4.64 -0.73
CA LEU A 115 -15.10 -3.35 -0.15
C LEU A 115 -16.03 -2.56 -1.07
N ALA A 116 -15.77 -2.56 -2.39
CA ALA A 116 -16.63 -1.89 -3.35
C ALA A 116 -18.06 -2.47 -3.34
N SER A 117 -18.17 -3.80 -3.24
CA SER A 117 -19.46 -4.49 -3.11
C SER A 117 -20.19 -4.17 -1.79
N GLN A 118 -19.47 -3.70 -0.77
CA GLN A 118 -20.03 -3.24 0.52
C GLN A 118 -20.35 -1.73 0.52
N GLY A 119 -20.20 -1.05 -0.62
CA GLY A 119 -20.57 0.37 -0.76
C GLY A 119 -19.44 1.36 -0.49
N TYR A 120 -18.18 0.94 -0.48
CA TYR A 120 -17.04 1.84 -0.41
C TYR A 120 -16.55 2.24 -1.80
N VAL A 121 -16.11 3.47 -1.97
CA VAL A 121 -15.28 3.87 -3.10
C VAL A 121 -13.85 3.43 -2.82
N VAL A 122 -13.23 2.67 -3.72
CA VAL A 122 -11.89 2.13 -3.49
C VAL A 122 -10.93 2.54 -4.60
N LEU A 123 -9.79 3.12 -4.22
CA LEU A 123 -8.72 3.48 -5.15
C LEU A 123 -7.48 2.64 -4.84
N VAL A 124 -6.92 1.99 -5.87
CA VAL A 124 -5.74 1.12 -5.74
C VAL A 124 -4.66 1.59 -6.72
N PRO A 125 -3.69 2.41 -6.30
CA PRO A 125 -2.62 2.91 -7.16
C PRO A 125 -1.45 1.93 -7.26
N ASP A 126 -0.79 1.90 -8.44
CA ASP A 126 0.51 1.26 -8.61
C ASP A 126 1.61 2.11 -7.94
N ALA A 127 2.37 1.54 -7.03
CA ALA A 127 3.58 2.16 -6.53
C ALA A 127 4.64 2.26 -7.64
N LEU A 128 5.53 3.23 -7.53
CA LEU A 128 6.66 3.35 -8.45
C LEU A 128 7.46 2.05 -8.48
N TYR A 129 7.68 1.50 -9.67
CA TYR A 129 8.37 0.25 -9.94
C TYR A 129 7.52 -1.04 -9.80
N TRP A 130 6.19 -0.95 -9.63
CA TRP A 130 5.26 -2.10 -9.66
C TRP A 130 4.18 -1.92 -10.72
N GLY A 131 3.61 -3.03 -11.16
CA GLY A 131 2.49 -3.07 -12.10
C GLY A 131 2.81 -2.32 -13.39
N SER A 132 1.96 -1.39 -13.76
CA SER A 132 2.12 -0.59 -14.98
C SER A 132 3.34 0.35 -14.96
N ARG A 133 3.97 0.55 -13.78
CA ARG A 133 5.16 1.39 -13.60
C ARG A 133 6.46 0.58 -13.51
N SER A 134 6.43 -0.74 -13.73
CA SER A 134 7.59 -1.61 -13.66
C SER A 134 8.40 -1.64 -14.97
N SER A 135 9.66 -2.06 -14.89
CA SER A 135 10.49 -2.33 -16.07
C SER A 135 10.19 -3.72 -16.68
N SER A 136 10.56 -3.91 -17.95
CA SER A 136 10.42 -5.22 -18.62
C SER A 136 11.23 -6.30 -17.91
N ASP A 137 12.46 -5.99 -17.47
CA ASP A 137 13.31 -6.95 -16.74
C ASP A 137 12.71 -7.33 -15.38
N ALA A 138 12.12 -6.39 -14.67
CA ALA A 138 11.46 -6.65 -13.39
C ALA A 138 10.24 -7.56 -13.57
N ARG A 139 9.43 -7.33 -14.59
CA ARG A 139 8.31 -8.20 -14.95
C ARG A 139 8.77 -9.60 -15.28
N ARG A 140 9.74 -9.72 -16.19
CA ARG A 140 10.29 -11.02 -16.59
C ARG A 140 10.87 -11.81 -15.42
N TRP A 141 11.60 -11.15 -14.51
CA TRP A 141 12.12 -11.81 -13.32
C TRP A 141 11.01 -12.30 -12.40
N SER A 142 9.96 -11.51 -12.22
CA SER A 142 8.79 -11.92 -11.41
C SER A 142 8.11 -13.14 -11.99
N GLU A 143 7.89 -13.18 -13.30
CA GLU A 143 7.31 -14.35 -14.00
C GLU A 143 8.16 -15.60 -13.79
N LEU A 144 9.48 -15.52 -13.95
CA LEU A 144 10.39 -16.64 -13.75
C LEU A 144 10.44 -17.13 -12.30
N LYS A 145 10.41 -16.19 -11.34
CA LYS A 145 10.49 -16.54 -9.92
C LYS A 145 9.22 -17.19 -9.40
N PHE A 146 8.06 -16.75 -9.85
CA PHE A 146 6.76 -17.14 -9.29
C PHE A 146 5.96 -18.08 -10.19
N GLY A 147 6.45 -18.40 -11.40
CA GLY A 147 5.80 -19.35 -12.29
C GLY A 147 4.59 -18.81 -13.02
N GLY A 148 4.58 -17.53 -13.37
CA GLY A 148 3.59 -16.94 -14.28
C GLY A 148 3.75 -17.49 -15.70
N CYS A 149 2.69 -17.43 -16.51
CA CYS A 149 2.78 -17.81 -17.91
C CYS A 149 3.52 -16.73 -18.69
N SER A 150 4.72 -17.04 -19.15
CA SER A 150 5.55 -16.15 -19.95
C SER A 150 4.79 -15.64 -21.17
N SER A 151 4.54 -14.34 -21.22
CA SER A 151 4.14 -13.64 -22.46
C SER A 151 5.34 -13.49 -23.42
N VAL A 152 6.54 -13.80 -22.94
CA VAL A 152 7.78 -13.73 -23.68
C VAL A 152 8.18 -15.15 -24.11
N LYS A 153 7.78 -15.55 -25.29
CA LYS A 153 8.34 -16.72 -25.95
C LYS A 153 9.83 -16.47 -26.20
N GLY A 154 10.67 -17.27 -25.56
CA GLY A 154 12.09 -17.36 -25.90
C GLY A 154 13.06 -16.99 -24.78
N GLU A 155 14.01 -17.84 -24.55
CA GLU A 155 15.38 -17.66 -24.06
C GLU A 155 15.69 -17.95 -22.58
N LEU A 156 14.75 -17.96 -21.63
CA LEU A 156 15.06 -18.39 -20.26
C LEU A 156 13.98 -19.34 -19.73
N LEU A 157 14.41 -20.56 -19.41
CA LEU A 157 13.58 -21.55 -18.75
C LEU A 157 13.79 -21.47 -17.24
N PRO A 158 12.83 -21.92 -16.41
CA PRO A 158 12.99 -21.94 -14.94
C PRO A 158 14.22 -22.74 -14.44
N GLU A 159 14.71 -23.67 -15.23
CA GLU A 159 15.92 -24.46 -14.99
C GLU A 159 17.22 -23.70 -15.23
N ASP A 160 17.21 -22.58 -15.93
CA ASP A 160 18.39 -21.73 -16.22
C ASP A 160 18.79 -20.88 -14.99
N LYS A 161 19.21 -21.53 -13.91
CA LYS A 161 19.49 -20.90 -12.61
C LYS A 161 20.49 -19.73 -12.69
N ASP A 162 21.52 -19.85 -13.53
CA ASP A 162 22.53 -18.79 -13.67
C ASP A 162 21.97 -17.57 -14.42
N ALA A 163 21.20 -17.79 -15.47
CA ALA A 163 20.55 -16.71 -16.19
C ALA A 163 19.48 -16.00 -15.34
N ILE A 164 18.72 -16.75 -14.52
CA ILE A 164 17.78 -16.19 -13.54
C ILE A 164 18.53 -15.35 -12.50
N LYS A 165 19.70 -15.80 -12.03
CA LYS A 165 20.54 -15.04 -11.10
C LYS A 165 21.03 -13.73 -11.70
N VAL A 166 21.47 -13.75 -12.96
CA VAL A 166 21.86 -12.53 -13.69
C VAL A 166 20.68 -11.58 -13.86
N LEU A 167 19.50 -12.09 -14.22
CA LEU A 167 18.30 -11.27 -14.35
C LEU A 167 17.89 -10.67 -12.99
N LYS A 168 17.97 -11.45 -11.91
CA LYS A 168 17.74 -10.95 -10.54
C LYS A 168 18.66 -9.78 -10.21
N GLN A 169 19.96 -9.92 -10.53
CA GLN A 169 20.93 -8.85 -10.29
C GLN A 169 20.57 -7.59 -11.09
N LYS A 170 20.22 -7.71 -12.37
CA LYS A 170 19.77 -6.57 -13.20
C LYS A 170 18.56 -5.86 -12.58
N VAL A 171 17.60 -6.60 -12.03
CA VAL A 171 16.44 -6.01 -11.36
C VAL A 171 16.84 -5.22 -10.11
N PHE A 172 17.78 -5.74 -9.30
CA PHE A 172 18.28 -5.01 -8.14
C PHE A 172 19.10 -3.78 -8.54
N ASP A 173 19.93 -3.89 -9.57
CA ASP A 173 20.70 -2.76 -10.11
C ASP A 173 19.74 -1.68 -10.64
N ALA A 174 18.68 -2.06 -11.38
CA ALA A 174 17.66 -1.13 -11.85
C ALA A 174 16.88 -0.44 -10.71
N GLN A 175 16.62 -1.14 -9.59
CA GLN A 175 16.03 -0.50 -8.40
C GLN A 175 16.98 0.51 -7.76
N LYS A 176 18.26 0.15 -7.70
CA LYS A 176 19.29 1.07 -7.23
C LYS A 176 19.40 2.29 -8.14
N ASP A 177 19.34 2.10 -9.45
CA ASP A 177 19.36 3.19 -10.43
C ASP A 177 18.13 4.12 -10.27
N VAL A 178 16.94 3.58 -10.00
CA VAL A 178 15.75 4.38 -9.68
C VAL A 178 16.00 5.22 -8.44
N TYR A 179 16.55 4.63 -7.37
CA TYR A 179 16.88 5.35 -6.15
C TYR A 179 17.92 6.45 -6.39
N ASP A 180 19.03 6.11 -7.05
CA ASP A 180 20.13 7.04 -7.32
C ASP A 180 19.68 8.18 -8.26
N SER A 181 18.83 7.88 -9.26
CA SER A 181 18.26 8.88 -10.16
C SER A 181 17.36 9.88 -9.42
N LEU A 182 16.50 9.41 -8.52
CA LEU A 182 15.65 10.26 -7.69
C LEU A 182 16.52 11.14 -6.77
N MET A 183 17.52 10.55 -6.12
CA MET A 183 18.44 11.29 -5.25
C MET A 183 19.23 12.36 -6.02
N THR A 184 19.71 12.04 -7.22
CA THR A 184 20.50 12.97 -8.06
C THR A 184 19.64 14.07 -8.65
N SER A 185 18.45 13.74 -9.17
CA SER A 185 17.59 14.71 -9.88
C SER A 185 16.80 15.64 -8.96
N SER A 186 16.40 15.16 -7.79
CA SER A 186 15.51 15.87 -6.87
C SER A 186 15.94 15.84 -5.40
N GLY A 187 16.97 15.07 -5.04
CA GLY A 187 17.37 14.83 -3.65
C GLY A 187 16.31 14.09 -2.84
N VAL A 188 15.37 13.40 -3.52
CA VAL A 188 14.22 12.72 -2.90
C VAL A 188 14.47 11.22 -2.88
N GLU A 189 14.38 10.62 -1.71
CA GLU A 189 14.45 9.17 -1.55
C GLU A 189 13.23 8.49 -2.20
N TRP A 190 13.39 7.27 -2.70
CA TRP A 190 12.31 6.51 -3.35
C TRP A 190 11.08 6.36 -2.44
N ALA A 191 11.27 6.03 -1.16
CA ALA A 191 10.17 5.97 -0.19
C ALA A 191 9.42 7.29 -0.04
N ARG A 192 10.10 8.43 -0.13
CA ARG A 192 9.47 9.76 -0.12
C ARG A 192 8.69 10.03 -1.41
N LYS A 193 9.18 9.56 -2.56
CA LYS A 193 8.44 9.63 -3.83
C LYS A 193 7.16 8.80 -3.74
N ILE A 194 7.24 7.57 -3.19
CA ILE A 194 6.05 6.73 -2.98
C ILE A 194 5.07 7.42 -2.03
N LEU A 195 5.53 7.95 -0.89
CA LEU A 195 4.67 8.68 0.03
C LEU A 195 4.00 9.89 -0.64
N HIS A 196 4.74 10.65 -1.44
CA HIS A 196 4.17 11.77 -2.21
C HIS A 196 3.07 11.30 -3.18
N ASP A 197 3.29 10.18 -3.88
CA ASP A 197 2.31 9.59 -4.79
C ASP A 197 1.06 9.12 -4.03
N ASP A 198 1.25 8.48 -2.86
CA ASP A 198 0.17 8.01 -2.01
C ASP A 198 -0.65 9.19 -1.43
N MET A 199 0.00 10.26 -1.00
CA MET A 199 -0.68 11.50 -0.56
C MET A 199 -1.47 12.15 -1.70
N THR A 200 -0.90 12.16 -2.92
CA THR A 200 -1.58 12.67 -4.11
C THR A 200 -2.80 11.82 -4.45
N ALA A 201 -2.68 10.49 -4.38
CA ALA A 201 -3.79 9.57 -4.61
C ALA A 201 -4.89 9.74 -3.54
N ALA A 202 -4.52 9.93 -2.26
CA ALA A 202 -5.46 10.21 -1.18
C ALA A 202 -6.23 11.51 -1.40
N SER A 203 -5.53 12.58 -1.79
CA SER A 203 -6.14 13.88 -2.08
C SER A 203 -7.10 13.82 -3.26
N VAL A 204 -6.71 13.14 -4.34
CA VAL A 204 -7.57 12.92 -5.51
C VAL A 204 -8.80 12.10 -5.13
N LEU A 205 -8.65 11.02 -4.37
CA LEU A 205 -9.76 10.20 -3.89
C LEU A 205 -10.74 11.04 -3.04
N ALA A 206 -10.22 11.77 -2.05
CA ALA A 206 -11.04 12.61 -1.17
C ALA A 206 -11.74 13.77 -1.89
N SER A 207 -11.25 14.19 -3.08
CA SER A 207 -11.84 15.26 -3.88
C SER A 207 -12.96 14.80 -4.80
N LEU A 208 -13.19 13.49 -4.97
CA LEU A 208 -14.24 12.98 -5.84
C LEU A 208 -15.63 13.41 -5.30
N PRO A 209 -16.53 13.89 -6.15
CA PRO A 209 -17.78 14.52 -5.71
C PRO A 209 -18.74 13.58 -4.96
N PHE A 210 -18.57 12.28 -5.15
CA PHE A 210 -19.35 11.23 -4.50
C PHE A 210 -18.65 10.61 -3.29
N VAL A 211 -17.46 11.08 -2.92
CA VAL A 211 -16.72 10.62 -1.74
C VAL A 211 -17.03 11.49 -0.54
N ASP A 212 -17.21 10.85 0.60
CA ASP A 212 -17.25 11.50 1.90
C ASP A 212 -15.82 11.63 2.44
N ARG A 213 -15.30 12.84 2.40
CA ARG A 213 -13.92 13.13 2.83
C ARG A 213 -13.65 12.78 4.30
N ASP A 214 -14.65 12.92 5.14
CA ASP A 214 -14.48 12.64 6.57
C ASP A 214 -14.55 11.15 6.89
N ARG A 215 -14.99 10.33 5.92
CA ARG A 215 -15.02 8.86 5.98
C ARG A 215 -14.05 8.21 4.98
N THR A 216 -12.86 8.80 4.81
CA THR A 216 -11.80 8.27 3.92
C THR A 216 -10.70 7.61 4.73
N GLY A 217 -10.44 6.34 4.47
CA GLY A 217 -9.42 5.53 5.15
C GLY A 217 -8.32 5.02 4.22
N ALA A 218 -7.35 4.33 4.82
CA ALA A 218 -6.30 3.63 4.08
C ALA A 218 -6.16 2.17 4.56
N PHE A 219 -5.82 1.29 3.62
CA PHE A 219 -5.44 -0.09 3.90
C PHE A 219 -4.07 -0.40 3.31
N GLY A 220 -3.31 -1.26 3.97
CA GLY A 220 -2.12 -1.82 3.36
C GLY A 220 -1.69 -3.15 3.97
N PHE A 221 -1.09 -4.00 3.11
CA PHE A 221 -0.48 -5.26 3.49
C PHE A 221 1.02 -5.21 3.23
N SER A 222 1.85 -5.71 4.15
CA SER A 222 3.31 -5.76 4.02
C SER A 222 3.90 -4.36 3.72
N MET A 223 4.63 -4.14 2.63
CA MET A 223 5.07 -2.79 2.23
C MET A 223 3.88 -1.82 2.17
N GLY A 224 2.71 -2.28 1.76
CA GLY A 224 1.49 -1.48 1.79
C GLY A 224 1.09 -1.06 3.20
N ALA A 225 1.33 -1.89 4.22
CA ALA A 225 1.09 -1.53 5.62
C ALA A 225 2.04 -0.42 6.08
N HIS A 226 3.33 -0.51 5.71
CA HIS A 226 4.30 0.57 5.92
C HIS A 226 3.84 1.88 5.26
N ARG A 227 3.37 1.81 4.00
CA ARG A 227 2.81 2.95 3.29
C ARG A 227 1.55 3.49 3.99
N CYS A 228 0.66 2.60 4.47
CA CYS A 228 -0.59 2.96 5.13
C CYS A 228 -0.36 3.77 6.41
N TRP A 229 0.45 3.26 7.37
CA TRP A 229 0.66 4.01 8.60
C TRP A 229 1.51 5.28 8.38
N LEU A 230 2.44 5.27 7.42
CA LEU A 230 3.19 6.46 7.04
C LEU A 230 2.26 7.52 6.42
N LEU A 231 1.40 7.13 5.49
CA LEU A 231 0.40 8.01 4.89
C LEU A 231 -0.57 8.55 5.95
N SER A 232 -1.05 7.71 6.86
CA SER A 232 -1.97 8.13 7.94
C SER A 232 -1.32 9.15 8.88
N ALA A 233 0.01 9.07 9.09
CA ALA A 233 0.75 10.03 9.90
C ALA A 233 0.87 11.41 9.23
N PHE A 234 0.90 11.49 7.88
CA PHE A 234 1.26 12.71 7.17
C PHE A 234 0.19 13.28 6.23
N SER A 235 -0.90 12.58 5.98
CA SER A 235 -2.01 13.05 5.14
C SER A 235 -3.24 13.40 5.95
N ASP A 236 -3.76 14.61 5.77
CA ASP A 236 -5.03 15.04 6.36
C ASP A 236 -6.26 14.48 5.63
N ASP A 237 -6.08 13.89 4.45
CA ASP A 237 -7.15 13.27 3.68
C ASP A 237 -7.46 11.83 4.13
N ILE A 238 -6.61 11.25 5.01
CA ILE A 238 -6.84 9.94 5.62
C ILE A 238 -7.29 10.12 7.07
N ARG A 239 -8.45 9.56 7.41
CA ARG A 239 -9.10 9.67 8.71
C ARG A 239 -8.89 8.43 9.59
N PHE A 240 -8.71 7.27 8.99
CA PHE A 240 -8.43 6.00 9.69
C PHE A 240 -7.56 5.09 8.82
N GLY A 241 -6.92 4.08 9.42
CA GLY A 241 -6.06 3.19 8.66
C GLY A 241 -5.97 1.78 9.23
N ALA A 242 -5.76 0.78 8.35
CA ALA A 242 -5.47 -0.59 8.73
C ALA A 242 -4.17 -1.07 8.07
N ALA A 243 -3.21 -1.46 8.90
CA ALA A 243 -1.87 -1.88 8.51
C ALA A 243 -1.63 -3.35 8.90
N VAL A 244 -1.46 -4.22 7.92
CA VAL A 244 -1.36 -5.68 8.10
C VAL A 244 0.02 -6.19 7.73
N CYS A 245 0.65 -6.94 8.64
CA CYS A 245 1.93 -7.61 8.47
C CYS A 245 3.10 -6.68 8.11
N TRP A 246 3.20 -5.54 8.79
CA TRP A 246 4.41 -4.72 8.77
C TRP A 246 4.49 -3.84 10.03
N MET A 247 5.01 -4.40 11.11
CA MET A 247 5.42 -3.62 12.29
C MET A 247 6.46 -4.40 13.07
N LEU A 248 7.51 -3.73 13.50
CA LEU A 248 8.58 -4.24 14.35
C LEU A 248 9.40 -3.07 14.92
N MET A 249 10.34 -3.37 15.79
CA MET A 249 11.34 -2.40 16.26
C MET A 249 12.44 -2.23 15.20
N LYS A 250 12.98 -1.04 15.08
CA LYS A 250 14.04 -0.70 14.11
C LYS A 250 15.29 -1.60 14.25
N ALA A 251 15.69 -1.94 15.48
CA ALA A 251 16.85 -2.77 15.71
C ALA A 251 16.75 -4.16 15.05
N ASP A 252 15.55 -4.75 15.03
CA ASP A 252 15.30 -6.03 14.38
C ASP A 252 15.22 -5.90 12.86
N TYR A 253 14.72 -4.76 12.35
CA TYR A 253 14.70 -4.48 10.93
C TYR A 253 16.11 -4.34 10.35
N ASP A 254 17.00 -3.63 11.02
CA ASP A 254 18.37 -3.40 10.56
C ASP A 254 19.18 -4.71 10.45
N SER A 255 18.74 -5.77 11.14
CA SER A 255 19.29 -7.13 11.05
C SER A 255 18.55 -8.05 10.08
N SER A 256 17.44 -7.60 9.50
CA SER A 256 16.58 -8.40 8.63
C SER A 256 16.99 -8.33 7.15
N SER A 257 16.45 -9.26 6.35
CA SER A 257 16.58 -9.26 4.88
C SER A 257 15.46 -8.54 4.14
N VAL A 258 14.67 -7.73 4.84
CA VAL A 258 13.56 -6.97 4.23
C VAL A 258 14.12 -5.92 3.29
N SER A 259 13.51 -5.79 2.10
CA SER A 259 13.91 -4.77 1.11
C SER A 259 13.73 -3.36 1.67
N ASP A 260 14.73 -2.52 1.49
CA ASP A 260 14.85 -1.26 2.17
C ASP A 260 14.70 -0.01 1.29
N LEU A 261 15.18 -0.04 0.04
CA LEU A 261 15.25 1.17 -0.80
C LEU A 261 13.89 1.84 -1.03
N SER A 262 12.82 1.06 -1.20
CA SER A 262 11.46 1.58 -1.43
C SER A 262 10.72 1.98 -0.15
N MET A 263 11.30 1.74 1.03
CA MET A 263 10.67 2.00 2.34
C MET A 263 11.51 2.89 3.26
N ARG A 264 12.72 3.27 2.86
CA ARG A 264 13.63 4.06 3.69
C ARG A 264 13.44 5.55 3.50
N ILE A 265 13.08 6.25 4.58
CA ILE A 265 13.21 7.70 4.71
C ILE A 265 14.24 7.94 5.83
N ARG A 266 15.51 8.18 5.44
CA ARG A 266 16.65 8.20 6.38
C ARG A 266 16.45 9.16 7.53
N LYS A 267 16.21 10.44 7.24
CA LYS A 267 16.06 11.46 8.28
C LYS A 267 14.98 11.14 9.30
N LEU A 268 13.89 10.50 8.87
CA LEU A 268 12.81 10.10 9.75
C LEU A 268 13.26 8.94 10.64
N ARG A 269 13.89 7.92 10.04
CA ARG A 269 14.39 6.73 10.73
C ARG A 269 15.61 6.98 11.62
N ASP A 270 16.42 8.00 11.31
CA ASP A 270 17.54 8.40 12.16
C ASP A 270 17.08 9.01 13.49
N SER A 271 15.87 9.57 13.51
CA SER A 271 15.31 10.28 14.66
C SER A 271 14.27 9.48 15.45
N LEU A 272 13.56 8.55 14.80
CA LEU A 272 12.40 7.84 15.35
C LEU A 272 12.47 6.36 15.02
N ASP A 273 11.88 5.54 15.90
CA ASP A 273 11.61 4.14 15.62
C ASP A 273 10.29 3.98 14.84
N PHE A 274 10.05 2.83 14.23
CA PHE A 274 8.83 2.59 13.44
C PHE A 274 7.54 2.81 14.23
N PRO A 275 7.38 2.30 15.47
CA PRO A 275 6.19 2.56 16.26
C PRO A 275 6.02 4.05 16.59
N ASP A 276 7.10 4.82 16.74
CA ASP A 276 7.00 6.27 16.96
C ASP A 276 6.47 6.99 15.72
N ILE A 277 6.96 6.58 14.52
CA ILE A 277 6.49 7.15 13.26
C ILE A 277 5.02 6.79 13.02
N ALA A 278 4.64 5.54 13.25
CA ALA A 278 3.25 5.10 13.15
C ALA A 278 2.35 5.82 14.16
N GLY A 279 2.87 6.07 15.36
CA GLY A 279 2.20 6.84 16.42
C GLY A 279 1.91 8.30 16.07
N LEU A 280 2.61 8.88 15.07
CA LEU A 280 2.28 10.23 14.56
C LEU A 280 0.89 10.31 13.90
N ALA A 281 0.28 9.18 13.57
CA ALA A 281 -1.10 9.13 13.10
C ALA A 281 -2.13 9.48 14.20
N CYS A 282 -1.76 9.41 15.49
CA CYS A 282 -2.63 9.76 16.62
C CYS A 282 -3.16 11.21 16.46
N PRO A 283 -4.47 11.47 16.66
CA PRO A 283 -5.49 10.60 17.27
C PRO A 283 -6.34 9.75 16.29
N LYS A 284 -5.95 9.62 15.04
CA LYS A 284 -6.73 8.86 14.05
C LYS A 284 -6.87 7.40 14.46
N PRO A 285 -8.06 6.77 14.26
CA PRO A 285 -8.23 5.34 14.45
C PRO A 285 -7.28 4.53 13.58
N MET A 286 -6.51 3.63 14.18
CA MET A 286 -5.56 2.76 13.48
C MET A 286 -5.70 1.31 13.94
N LEU A 287 -5.69 0.38 12.99
CA LEU A 287 -5.62 -1.05 13.21
C LEU A 287 -4.25 -1.58 12.76
N PHE A 288 -3.55 -2.29 13.64
CA PHE A 288 -2.31 -2.96 13.33
C PHE A 288 -2.45 -4.45 13.59
N ILE A 289 -2.19 -5.28 12.57
CA ILE A 289 -2.22 -6.75 12.69
C ILE A 289 -0.92 -7.32 12.17
N ASN A 290 -0.25 -8.18 12.96
CA ASN A 290 0.88 -9.00 12.48
C ASN A 290 0.54 -10.48 12.67
N GLY A 291 1.20 -11.35 11.88
CA GLY A 291 1.12 -12.80 12.08
C GLY A 291 2.09 -13.25 13.18
N ARG A 292 1.63 -14.16 14.07
CA ARG A 292 2.49 -14.72 15.13
C ARG A 292 3.68 -15.49 14.60
N THR A 293 3.52 -16.15 13.47
CA THR A 293 4.56 -16.95 12.82
C THR A 293 5.16 -16.28 11.60
N ASP A 294 5.04 -14.94 11.50
CA ASP A 294 5.61 -14.16 10.40
C ASP A 294 7.15 -14.17 10.52
N HIS A 295 7.81 -14.79 9.54
CA HIS A 295 9.26 -14.89 9.48
C HIS A 295 9.99 -13.59 9.13
N LEU A 296 9.26 -12.59 8.61
CA LEU A 296 9.80 -11.27 8.27
C LEU A 296 9.69 -10.28 9.44
N PHE A 297 8.66 -10.46 10.28
CA PHE A 297 8.32 -9.54 11.37
C PHE A 297 8.13 -10.35 12.67
N PRO A 298 9.21 -10.63 13.42
CA PRO A 298 9.17 -11.48 14.62
C PRO A 298 8.14 -11.01 15.63
N GLU A 299 7.34 -11.95 16.18
CA GLU A 299 6.25 -11.66 17.12
C GLU A 299 6.71 -10.79 18.30
N ALA A 300 7.86 -11.12 18.91
CA ALA A 300 8.36 -10.38 20.06
C ALA A 300 8.65 -8.90 19.74
N SER A 301 9.23 -8.64 18.56
CA SER A 301 9.52 -7.29 18.09
C SER A 301 8.23 -6.53 17.74
N ALA A 302 7.30 -7.20 17.09
CA ALA A 302 5.99 -6.61 16.78
C ALA A 302 5.18 -6.31 18.06
N ALA A 303 5.22 -7.19 19.07
CA ALA A 303 4.55 -6.97 20.36
C ALA A 303 5.10 -5.75 21.09
N GLU A 304 6.43 -5.57 21.11
CA GLU A 304 7.06 -4.39 21.70
C GLU A 304 6.65 -3.11 20.95
N ALA A 305 6.64 -3.14 19.62
CA ALA A 305 6.21 -2.03 18.81
C ALA A 305 4.72 -1.68 19.05
N PHE A 306 3.86 -2.69 19.17
CA PHE A 306 2.44 -2.51 19.47
C PHE A 306 2.22 -1.89 20.85
N ARG A 307 2.98 -2.34 21.87
CA ARG A 307 2.96 -1.76 23.20
C ARG A 307 3.29 -0.27 23.13
N ARG A 308 4.35 0.11 22.39
CA ARG A 308 4.78 1.50 22.25
C ARG A 308 3.75 2.38 21.51
N ILE A 309 3.11 1.87 20.46
CA ILE A 309 2.01 2.56 19.78
C ILE A 309 0.86 2.80 20.77
N SER A 310 0.47 1.77 21.53
CA SER A 310 -0.62 1.88 22.52
C SER A 310 -0.29 2.90 23.61
N GLU A 311 0.94 2.99 24.05
CA GLU A 311 1.40 4.02 25.02
C GLU A 311 1.31 5.43 24.42
N ILE A 312 1.71 5.64 23.16
CA ILE A 312 1.59 6.94 22.50
C ILE A 312 0.11 7.39 22.50
N TYR A 313 -0.80 6.53 22.07
CA TYR A 313 -2.23 6.85 22.04
C TYR A 313 -2.81 7.08 23.46
N SER A 314 -2.35 6.32 24.45
CA SER A 314 -2.75 6.50 25.85
C SER A 314 -2.31 7.84 26.40
N VAL A 315 -1.07 8.26 26.15
CA VAL A 315 -0.54 9.58 26.56
C VAL A 315 -1.33 10.74 25.93
N HIS A 316 -1.88 10.53 24.73
CA HIS A 316 -2.73 11.51 24.06
C HIS A 316 -4.21 11.44 24.49
N GLY A 317 -4.56 10.58 25.43
CA GLY A 317 -5.91 10.46 25.97
C GLY A 317 -6.90 9.70 25.08
N VAL A 318 -6.42 8.96 24.07
CA VAL A 318 -7.26 8.23 23.11
C VAL A 318 -6.82 6.75 22.95
N PRO A 319 -6.68 5.98 24.05
CA PRO A 319 -6.09 4.64 24.00
C PRO A 319 -6.87 3.66 23.11
N GLY A 320 -8.19 3.85 22.95
CA GLY A 320 -9.03 2.98 22.12
C GLY A 320 -8.90 3.21 20.61
N MET A 321 -8.19 4.26 20.19
CA MET A 321 -8.03 4.59 18.78
C MET A 321 -6.90 3.78 18.09
N ALA A 322 -5.96 3.21 18.83
CA ALA A 322 -5.01 2.24 18.32
C ALA A 322 -5.42 0.82 18.72
N VAL A 323 -5.84 0.03 17.75
CA VAL A 323 -6.15 -1.39 17.92
C VAL A 323 -5.00 -2.20 17.40
N THR A 324 -4.41 -3.05 18.23
CA THR A 324 -3.31 -3.92 17.86
C THR A 324 -3.68 -5.38 18.11
N SER A 325 -3.37 -6.28 17.18
CA SER A 325 -3.65 -7.71 17.31
C SER A 325 -2.68 -8.58 16.55
N PHE A 326 -2.71 -9.87 16.84
CA PHE A 326 -1.98 -10.90 16.10
C PHE A 326 -2.97 -11.90 15.51
N SER A 327 -2.74 -12.28 14.25
CA SER A 327 -3.35 -13.48 13.67
C SER A 327 -2.47 -14.71 13.98
N ASP A 328 -3.06 -15.89 14.02
CA ASP A 328 -2.33 -17.13 14.28
C ASP A 328 -1.43 -17.59 13.11
N GLY A 329 -1.57 -16.93 11.93
CA GLY A 329 -0.80 -17.22 10.73
C GLY A 329 0.56 -16.53 10.65
N GLY A 330 1.22 -16.71 9.47
CA GLY A 330 2.46 -16.03 9.11
C GLY A 330 2.24 -14.70 8.37
N HIS A 331 3.08 -14.44 7.35
CA HIS A 331 2.97 -13.26 6.48
C HIS A 331 1.79 -13.39 5.51
N HIS A 332 0.57 -13.17 6.02
CA HIS A 332 -0.66 -13.49 5.31
C HIS A 332 -1.82 -12.58 5.73
N CYS A 333 -2.65 -12.18 4.79
CA CYS A 333 -3.87 -11.41 4.99
C CYS A 333 -5.08 -12.27 4.60
N GLY A 334 -5.25 -13.40 5.27
CA GLY A 334 -6.35 -14.35 5.03
C GLY A 334 -7.70 -13.81 5.49
N ARG A 335 -8.75 -14.59 5.30
CA ARG A 335 -10.14 -14.15 5.52
C ARG A 335 -10.40 -13.61 6.92
N GLU A 336 -9.90 -14.25 7.96
CA GLU A 336 -10.06 -13.77 9.34
C GLU A 336 -9.48 -12.36 9.55
N VAL A 337 -8.30 -12.11 8.96
CA VAL A 337 -7.66 -10.79 9.00
C VAL A 337 -8.45 -9.78 8.18
N GLN A 338 -8.94 -10.18 6.98
CA GLN A 338 -9.79 -9.33 6.14
C GLN A 338 -11.08 -8.95 6.86
N ASP A 339 -11.75 -9.90 7.51
CA ASP A 339 -12.98 -9.66 8.29
C ASP A 339 -12.72 -8.68 9.44
N SER A 340 -11.57 -8.79 10.10
CA SER A 340 -11.14 -7.84 11.15
C SER A 340 -10.95 -6.43 10.59
N VAL A 341 -10.35 -6.30 9.40
CA VAL A 341 -10.19 -5.01 8.70
C VAL A 341 -11.54 -4.43 8.29
N TYR A 342 -12.44 -5.23 7.71
CA TYR A 342 -13.77 -4.77 7.31
C TYR A 342 -14.61 -4.33 8.50
N ALA A 343 -14.59 -5.09 9.59
CA ALA A 343 -15.27 -4.73 10.85
C ALA A 343 -14.70 -3.44 11.45
N PHE A 344 -13.38 -3.25 11.38
CA PHE A 344 -12.75 -2.01 11.83
C PHE A 344 -13.21 -0.82 10.97
N PHE A 345 -13.21 -0.93 9.66
CA PHE A 345 -13.66 0.12 8.74
C PHE A 345 -15.15 0.47 8.98
N ALA A 346 -15.99 -0.56 9.10
CA ALA A 346 -17.42 -0.35 9.39
C ALA A 346 -17.62 0.48 10.66
N ARG A 347 -16.85 0.22 11.73
CA ARG A 347 -16.90 1.05 12.96
C ARG A 347 -16.45 2.48 12.74
N CYS A 348 -15.35 2.68 11.96
CA CYS A 348 -14.82 4.01 11.69
C CYS A 348 -15.81 4.89 10.90
N VAL A 349 -16.56 4.31 9.98
CA VAL A 349 -17.51 5.06 9.13
C VAL A 349 -18.90 5.22 9.77
N SER A 350 -19.24 4.43 10.79
CA SER A 350 -20.52 4.52 11.52
C SER A 350 -20.45 5.42 12.76
N ALA A 351 -19.26 5.87 13.18
CA ALA A 351 -19.08 6.61 14.42
C ALA A 351 -19.64 8.05 14.41
N ASP A 352 -20.10 8.54 13.24
CA ASP A 352 -20.64 9.90 13.04
C ASP A 352 -22.17 9.91 12.86
N GLU A 353 -22.88 8.79 13.09
CA GLU A 353 -24.34 8.72 13.20
C GLU A 353 -24.78 8.72 14.68
#